data_c244b2b71ba7da2be33b21e94e8c8433
#
_entry.id   c244b2b71ba7da2be33b21e94e8c8433
#
_cell.length_a   1.000
_cell.length_b   1.000
_cell.length_c   1.000
_cell.angle_alpha   90.00
_cell.angle_beta   90.00
_cell.angle_gamma   90.00
#
_symmetry.space_group_name_H-M   'P 1'
#
loop_
_entity.id
_entity.type
_entity.pdbx_description
1 polymer ?
#
loop_
_entity_poly.entity_id
_entity_poly.type
_entity_poly.pdbx_seq_one_letter_code
_entity_poly.pdbx_strand_id
1 'polypeptide(L)'
;VIKIKTTIFLKLPFLFDTDKLLHDYSLVVNQHWIPHFNTSGYQGEWKAISLYAGNGDASNIFAFQNDNSTIKETPIMNDCNYFREVINSFQCPISSARLLRLNVGAEIKPHRDYKLGYEDGNFRLHIPIITNNKVEFILDDEQLKMLPGECWYTNVNYIHSVTNKGNEDRIHLVIDAERNEWSDTLFFSLAPKESFQPKQEEIDSPETIHLILNELKRSNEPASKKLINEMEQKLSKLTSK
;
A
#
# COMPACT_ATOMS: atom_id res chain seq x y z
N VAL A 1 -22.98 2.25 -23.37
CA VAL A 1 -21.61 1.87 -22.97
C VAL A 1 -21.70 1.29 -21.56
N ILE A 2 -21.37 0.01 -21.40
CA ILE A 2 -21.32 -0.61 -20.06
C ILE A 2 -20.12 0.00 -19.35
N LYS A 3 -20.35 0.72 -18.23
CA LYS A 3 -19.27 1.27 -17.42
C LYS A 3 -18.66 0.12 -16.63
N ILE A 4 -17.45 -0.30 -16.98
CA ILE A 4 -16.72 -1.35 -16.25
C ILE A 4 -16.30 -0.76 -14.90
N LYS A 5 -16.69 -1.41 -13.79
CA LYS A 5 -16.25 -1.00 -12.45
C LYS A 5 -14.74 -1.21 -12.33
N THR A 6 -14.02 -0.22 -11.83
CA THR A 6 -12.58 -0.34 -11.57
C THR A 6 -12.30 -1.39 -10.50
N THR A 7 -11.31 -2.23 -10.73
CA THR A 7 -10.84 -3.22 -9.75
C THR A 7 -9.84 -2.56 -8.81
N ILE A 8 -10.28 -2.30 -7.59
CA ILE A 8 -9.45 -1.64 -6.56
C ILE A 8 -8.87 -2.61 -5.53
N PHE A 9 -9.37 -3.83 -5.49
CA PHE A 9 -8.79 -4.93 -4.70
C PHE A 9 -9.13 -6.28 -5.33
N LEU A 10 -8.32 -7.29 -5.00
CA LEU A 10 -8.55 -8.69 -5.36
C LEU A 10 -8.08 -9.60 -4.23
N LYS A 11 -8.86 -10.60 -3.89
CA LYS A 11 -8.37 -11.75 -3.16
C LYS A 11 -7.69 -12.69 -4.16
N LEU A 12 -6.37 -12.85 -4.04
CA LEU A 12 -5.59 -13.71 -4.93
C LEU A 12 -5.72 -15.19 -4.53
N PRO A 13 -5.51 -16.14 -5.44
CA PRO A 13 -5.71 -17.58 -5.20
C PRO A 13 -4.52 -18.19 -4.42
N PHE A 14 -4.02 -17.49 -3.42
CA PHE A 14 -2.99 -17.98 -2.51
C PHE A 14 -3.56 -18.13 -1.11
N LEU A 15 -3.21 -19.23 -0.47
CA LEU A 15 -3.49 -19.46 0.93
C LEU A 15 -2.22 -20.01 1.58
N PHE A 16 -1.58 -19.19 2.38
CA PHE A 16 -0.33 -19.50 3.04
C PHE A 16 -0.58 -20.18 4.39
N ASP A 17 0.36 -21.05 4.78
CA ASP A 17 0.31 -21.78 6.04
C ASP A 17 0.48 -20.81 7.23
N THR A 18 -0.57 -20.64 8.00
CA THR A 18 -0.63 -19.69 9.11
C THR A 18 0.32 -20.04 10.24
N ASP A 19 0.53 -21.34 10.52
CA ASP A 19 1.42 -21.78 11.59
C ASP A 19 2.88 -21.47 11.24
N LYS A 20 3.26 -21.66 9.97
CA LYS A 20 4.61 -21.30 9.48
C LYS A 20 4.81 -19.79 9.44
N LEU A 21 3.79 -19.01 9.05
CA LEU A 21 3.84 -17.53 9.12
C LEU A 21 4.05 -17.06 10.56
N LEU A 22 3.31 -17.63 11.50
CA LEU A 22 3.44 -17.33 12.94
C LEU A 22 4.79 -17.78 13.49
N HIS A 23 5.32 -18.92 13.03
CA HIS A 23 6.65 -19.39 13.42
C HIS A 23 7.71 -18.34 13.03
N ASP A 24 7.79 -17.95 11.76
CA ASP A 24 8.78 -16.96 11.30
C ASP A 24 8.57 -15.59 11.96
N TYR A 25 7.31 -15.18 12.17
CA TYR A 25 7.02 -13.97 12.95
C TYR A 25 7.58 -14.05 14.36
N SER A 26 7.50 -15.20 15.04
CA SER A 26 8.02 -15.40 16.40
C SER A 26 9.54 -15.22 16.49
N LEU A 27 10.28 -15.49 15.41
CA LEU A 27 11.74 -15.30 15.35
C LEU A 27 12.13 -13.82 15.29
N VAL A 28 11.23 -12.97 14.79
CA VAL A 28 11.51 -11.56 14.55
C VAL A 28 10.69 -10.60 15.42
N VAL A 29 9.76 -11.08 16.22
CA VAL A 29 8.86 -10.25 17.04
C VAL A 29 9.61 -9.34 18.00
N ASN A 30 10.78 -9.76 18.51
CA ASN A 30 11.63 -9.01 19.42
C ASN A 30 12.69 -8.14 18.72
N GLN A 31 12.71 -8.11 17.39
CA GLN A 31 13.59 -7.22 16.63
C GLN A 31 13.19 -5.75 16.81
N HIS A 32 14.03 -4.85 16.30
CA HIS A 32 13.75 -3.43 16.38
C HIS A 32 12.64 -3.03 15.41
N TRP A 33 11.45 -2.72 15.94
CA TRP A 33 10.33 -2.17 15.19
C TRP A 33 10.50 -0.68 14.98
N ILE A 34 10.60 -0.25 13.73
CA ILE A 34 10.79 1.14 13.36
C ILE A 34 9.42 1.83 13.28
N PRO A 35 9.17 2.94 14.01
CA PRO A 35 7.95 3.72 13.85
C PRO A 35 7.76 4.17 12.40
N HIS A 36 6.52 4.14 11.91
CA HIS A 36 6.24 4.61 10.57
C HIS A 36 6.56 6.11 10.45
N PHE A 37 7.19 6.51 9.36
CA PHE A 37 7.73 7.88 9.17
C PHE A 37 6.65 8.97 9.15
N ASN A 38 5.44 8.67 8.67
CA ASN A 38 4.33 9.64 8.63
C ASN A 38 3.60 9.68 9.97
N THR A 39 4.22 10.31 10.98
CA THR A 39 3.69 10.36 12.35
C THR A 39 2.39 11.15 12.49
N SER A 40 2.04 12.03 11.56
CA SER A 40 0.75 12.74 11.54
C SER A 40 -0.39 11.91 10.94
N GLY A 41 -0.04 10.87 10.16
CA GLY A 41 -0.96 10.00 9.45
C GLY A 41 -1.56 8.89 10.29
N TYR A 42 -1.20 8.75 11.57
CA TYR A 42 -1.75 7.73 12.44
C TYR A 42 -1.89 8.20 13.89
N GLN A 43 -2.65 7.45 14.68
CA GLN A 43 -2.77 7.59 16.12
C GLN A 43 -2.47 6.24 16.78
N GLY A 44 -1.80 6.26 17.95
CA GLY A 44 -1.29 5.04 18.60
C GLY A 44 0.06 4.62 18.01
N GLU A 45 0.29 3.31 17.82
CA GLU A 45 1.54 2.78 17.30
C GLU A 45 1.34 2.07 15.94
N TRP A 46 2.04 2.56 14.93
CA TRP A 46 2.20 1.91 13.64
C TRP A 46 3.70 1.77 13.37
N LYS A 47 4.17 0.53 13.27
CA LYS A 47 5.59 0.21 13.17
C LYS A 47 5.84 -0.82 12.07
N ALA A 48 7.09 -0.86 11.60
CA ALA A 48 7.52 -1.78 10.54
C ALA A 48 8.83 -2.49 10.87
N ILE A 49 8.98 -3.68 10.32
CA ILE A 49 10.26 -4.39 10.16
C ILE A 49 10.48 -4.59 8.66
N SER A 50 11.65 -4.22 8.15
CA SER A 50 12.02 -4.43 6.76
C SER A 50 12.59 -5.82 6.55
N LEU A 51 12.02 -6.57 5.60
CA LEU A 51 12.46 -7.92 5.21
C LEU A 51 13.26 -7.90 3.91
N TYR A 52 12.79 -7.10 2.93
CA TYR A 52 13.46 -6.82 1.66
C TYR A 52 13.52 -5.32 1.44
N ALA A 53 14.71 -4.79 1.20
CA ALA A 53 14.93 -3.36 0.98
C ALA A 53 16.13 -3.10 0.08
N GLY A 54 16.28 -1.84 -0.33
CA GLY A 54 17.45 -1.39 -1.08
C GLY A 54 18.75 -1.74 -0.36
N ASN A 55 19.63 -2.48 -1.04
CA ASN A 55 20.90 -2.96 -0.53
C ASN A 55 20.82 -3.82 0.75
N GLY A 56 19.65 -4.34 1.10
CA GLY A 56 19.41 -5.13 2.32
C GLY A 56 19.43 -4.31 3.60
N ASP A 57 19.17 -3.01 3.54
CA ASP A 57 19.17 -2.13 4.69
C ASP A 57 17.91 -2.34 5.56
N ALA A 58 18.09 -2.96 6.74
CA ALA A 58 17.02 -3.22 7.68
C ALA A 58 16.40 -1.96 8.30
N SER A 59 17.07 -0.81 8.21
CA SER A 59 16.54 0.48 8.66
C SER A 59 15.61 1.14 7.64
N ASN A 60 15.61 0.67 6.38
CA ASN A 60 14.81 1.21 5.32
C ASN A 60 13.43 0.55 5.25
N ILE A 61 12.41 1.25 5.71
CA ILE A 61 11.01 0.78 5.75
C ILE A 61 10.13 1.39 4.64
N PHE A 62 10.71 2.04 3.64
CA PHE A 62 9.94 2.67 2.56
C PHE A 62 9.45 1.64 1.54
N ALA A 63 8.29 1.91 0.93
CA ALA A 63 7.74 1.11 -0.15
C ALA A 63 8.59 1.22 -1.42
N PHE A 64 8.98 2.45 -1.75
CA PHE A 64 9.87 2.75 -2.86
C PHE A 64 11.31 2.90 -2.39
N GLN A 65 12.22 2.37 -3.17
CA GLN A 65 13.65 2.41 -2.92
C GLN A 65 14.32 3.40 -3.88
N ASN A 66 15.55 3.83 -3.56
CA ASN A 66 16.32 4.68 -4.47
C ASN A 66 16.63 3.91 -5.77
N ASP A 67 16.58 4.57 -6.93
CA ASP A 67 16.75 3.99 -8.26
C ASP A 67 18.08 3.23 -8.43
N ASN A 68 19.10 3.57 -7.65
CA ASN A 68 20.44 2.94 -7.70
C ASN A 68 20.62 1.79 -6.70
N SER A 69 19.57 1.40 -5.94
CA SER A 69 19.68 0.34 -4.95
C SER A 69 19.25 -1.00 -5.53
N THR A 70 19.98 -2.06 -5.21
CA THR A 70 19.55 -3.43 -5.49
C THR A 70 18.69 -3.94 -4.35
N ILE A 71 17.48 -4.43 -4.63
CA ILE A 71 16.62 -5.02 -3.61
C ILE A 71 17.20 -6.35 -3.16
N LYS A 72 17.39 -6.49 -1.85
CA LYS A 72 17.96 -7.68 -1.20
C LYS A 72 17.25 -7.98 0.11
N GLU A 73 17.39 -9.23 0.55
CA GLU A 73 17.03 -9.61 1.91
C GLU A 73 17.81 -8.78 2.93
N THR A 74 17.12 -8.36 3.97
CA THR A 74 17.78 -7.80 5.16
C THR A 74 18.31 -8.93 6.05
N PRO A 75 19.25 -8.66 6.97
CA PRO A 75 19.74 -9.67 7.91
C PRO A 75 18.63 -10.32 8.78
N ILE A 76 17.48 -9.66 8.90
CA ILE A 76 16.33 -10.18 9.64
C ILE A 76 15.78 -11.46 9.00
N MET A 77 15.98 -11.64 7.69
CA MET A 77 15.52 -12.82 6.95
C MET A 77 16.36 -14.09 7.17
N ASN A 78 17.48 -14.02 7.90
CA ASN A 78 18.42 -15.15 8.01
C ASN A 78 17.74 -16.46 8.44
N ASP A 79 16.81 -16.39 9.38
CA ASP A 79 16.11 -17.56 9.94
C ASP A 79 14.65 -17.68 9.46
N CYS A 80 14.15 -16.72 8.65
CA CYS A 80 12.77 -16.64 8.18
C CYS A 80 12.58 -17.40 6.84
N ASN A 81 12.67 -18.72 6.88
CA ASN A 81 12.61 -19.53 5.67
C ASN A 81 11.24 -19.49 4.99
N TYR A 82 10.16 -19.45 5.77
CA TYR A 82 8.83 -19.46 5.19
C TYR A 82 8.43 -18.08 4.62
N PHE A 83 8.83 -16.97 5.25
CA PHE A 83 8.65 -15.65 4.62
C PHE A 83 9.39 -15.58 3.29
N ARG A 84 10.58 -16.17 3.18
CA ARG A 84 11.32 -16.27 1.92
C ARG A 84 10.58 -17.12 0.88
N GLU A 85 10.02 -18.25 1.28
CA GLU A 85 9.19 -19.10 0.40
C GLU A 85 7.96 -18.33 -0.10
N VAL A 86 7.25 -17.63 0.80
CA VAL A 86 6.08 -16.82 0.47
C VAL A 86 6.44 -15.71 -0.53
N ILE A 87 7.50 -14.95 -0.28
CA ILE A 87 7.92 -13.84 -1.15
C ILE A 87 8.35 -14.38 -2.53
N ASN A 88 9.10 -15.49 -2.57
CA ASN A 88 9.56 -16.11 -3.81
C ASN A 88 8.45 -16.81 -4.60
N SER A 89 7.25 -17.01 -4.03
CA SER A 89 6.10 -17.53 -4.76
C SER A 89 5.54 -16.54 -5.79
N PHE A 90 5.87 -15.26 -5.65
CA PHE A 90 5.51 -14.21 -6.59
C PHE A 90 6.58 -14.06 -7.68
N GLN A 91 6.29 -14.51 -8.91
CA GLN A 91 7.23 -14.51 -10.04
C GLN A 91 7.31 -13.11 -10.70
N CYS A 92 7.53 -12.09 -9.89
CA CYS A 92 7.65 -10.69 -10.31
C CYS A 92 8.76 -10.00 -9.50
N PRO A 93 9.33 -8.89 -10.00
CA PRO A 93 10.29 -8.13 -9.23
C PRO A 93 9.66 -7.59 -7.94
N ILE A 94 10.32 -7.82 -6.82
CA ILE A 94 9.92 -7.29 -5.52
C ILE A 94 10.62 -5.96 -5.28
N SER A 95 9.85 -4.91 -4.97
CA SER A 95 10.37 -3.58 -4.66
C SER A 95 10.63 -3.40 -3.16
N SER A 96 9.81 -4.02 -2.31
CA SER A 96 10.02 -4.10 -0.86
C SER A 96 9.17 -5.20 -0.24
N ALA A 97 9.59 -5.74 0.90
CA ALA A 97 8.75 -6.57 1.76
C ALA A 97 8.94 -6.18 3.23
N ARG A 98 7.84 -6.04 3.96
CA ARG A 98 7.84 -5.53 5.34
C ARG A 98 6.79 -6.23 6.18
N LEU A 99 7.09 -6.42 7.47
CA LEU A 99 6.05 -6.65 8.46
C LEU A 99 5.53 -5.29 8.91
N LEU A 100 4.23 -5.10 8.85
CA LEU A 100 3.56 -3.91 9.38
C LEU A 100 2.73 -4.29 10.59
N ARG A 101 2.99 -3.62 11.73
CA ARG A 101 2.29 -3.77 12.99
C ARG A 101 1.45 -2.56 13.31
N LEU A 102 0.16 -2.78 13.53
CA LEU A 102 -0.76 -1.79 14.07
C LEU A 102 -1.25 -2.27 15.44
N ASN A 103 -0.86 -1.58 16.50
CA ASN A 103 -1.16 -1.98 17.86
C ASN A 103 -2.66 -1.89 18.19
N VAL A 104 -3.04 -2.53 19.29
CA VAL A 104 -4.39 -2.41 19.86
C VAL A 104 -4.76 -0.94 20.08
N GLY A 105 -5.93 -0.53 19.61
CA GLY A 105 -6.44 0.83 19.71
C GLY A 105 -5.81 1.84 18.76
N ALA A 106 -4.85 1.43 17.92
CA ALA A 106 -4.23 2.31 16.95
C ALA A 106 -5.06 2.46 15.67
N GLU A 107 -4.88 3.60 15.02
CA GLU A 107 -5.58 3.98 13.79
C GLU A 107 -4.60 4.57 12.78
N ILE A 108 -4.64 4.10 11.54
CA ILE A 108 -4.07 4.75 10.36
C ILE A 108 -5.19 5.56 9.72
N LYS A 109 -5.03 6.89 9.71
CA LYS A 109 -6.04 7.82 9.19
C LYS A 109 -6.24 7.66 7.69
N PRO A 110 -7.38 8.08 7.13
CA PRO A 110 -7.61 8.07 5.69
C PRO A 110 -6.49 8.79 4.92
N HIS A 111 -5.85 8.07 3.99
CA HIS A 111 -4.76 8.58 3.16
C HIS A 111 -4.68 7.81 1.84
N ARG A 112 -3.74 8.20 0.98
CA ARG A 112 -3.40 7.52 -0.27
C ARG A 112 -1.89 7.32 -0.34
N ASP A 113 -1.47 6.18 -0.90
CA ASP A 113 -0.09 5.95 -1.32
C ASP A 113 -0.05 6.00 -2.85
N TYR A 114 0.72 6.93 -3.40
CA TYR A 114 0.76 7.12 -4.85
C TYR A 114 1.67 6.11 -5.55
N LYS A 115 1.33 5.77 -6.82
CA LYS A 115 2.09 4.87 -7.70
C LYS A 115 2.19 3.42 -7.21
N LEU A 116 1.23 2.97 -6.42
CA LEU A 116 1.11 1.59 -5.96
C LEU A 116 -0.21 0.93 -6.40
N GLY A 117 -0.76 1.42 -7.51
CA GLY A 117 -1.85 0.79 -8.22
C GLY A 117 -1.34 -0.07 -9.37
N TYR A 118 -2.08 -1.13 -9.73
CA TYR A 118 -1.72 -2.03 -10.81
C TYR A 118 -1.61 -1.31 -12.16
N GLU A 119 -2.39 -0.26 -12.36
CA GLU A 119 -2.36 0.66 -13.50
C GLU A 119 -1.06 1.46 -13.63
N ASP A 120 -0.34 1.66 -12.52
CA ASP A 120 0.94 2.39 -12.50
C ASP A 120 2.15 1.49 -12.78
N GLY A 121 1.93 0.19 -12.98
CA GLY A 121 3.00 -0.77 -13.14
C GLY A 121 3.56 -1.32 -11.83
N ASN A 122 2.92 -1.03 -10.69
CA ASN A 122 3.27 -1.52 -9.37
C ASN A 122 2.02 -2.03 -8.65
N PHE A 123 2.20 -2.83 -7.60
CA PHE A 123 1.07 -3.28 -6.80
C PHE A 123 1.50 -3.67 -5.38
N ARG A 124 0.57 -3.53 -4.45
CA ARG A 124 0.75 -3.91 -3.04
C ARG A 124 -0.07 -5.14 -2.71
N LEU A 125 0.60 -6.10 -2.07
CA LEU A 125 -0.01 -7.29 -1.51
C LEU A 125 -0.03 -7.23 0.00
N HIS A 126 -1.13 -7.67 0.60
CA HIS A 126 -1.28 -7.89 2.02
C HIS A 126 -1.49 -9.37 2.33
N ILE A 127 -0.69 -9.91 3.23
CA ILE A 127 -0.83 -11.26 3.76
C ILE A 127 -0.95 -11.12 5.28
N PRO A 128 -2.18 -11.24 5.83
CA PRO A 128 -2.37 -11.18 7.27
C PRO A 128 -1.68 -12.36 7.96
N ILE A 129 -0.94 -12.09 9.02
CA ILE A 129 -0.34 -13.08 9.91
C ILE A 129 -1.17 -13.15 11.19
N ILE A 130 -1.41 -11.98 11.83
CA ILE A 130 -2.28 -11.82 12.98
C ILE A 130 -3.30 -10.75 12.65
N THR A 131 -4.57 -11.09 12.79
CA THR A 131 -5.69 -10.15 12.61
C THR A 131 -6.89 -10.64 13.40
N ASN A 132 -7.88 -9.79 13.59
CA ASN A 132 -9.11 -10.13 14.29
C ASN A 132 -10.33 -9.43 13.65
N ASN A 133 -11.53 -9.85 14.03
CA ASN A 133 -12.78 -9.36 13.45
C ASN A 133 -13.12 -7.90 13.79
N LYS A 134 -12.34 -7.24 14.65
CA LYS A 134 -12.47 -5.83 15.01
C LYS A 134 -11.41 -4.95 14.33
N VAL A 135 -10.59 -5.52 13.43
CA VAL A 135 -9.75 -4.75 12.51
C VAL A 135 -10.65 -4.27 11.37
N GLU A 136 -10.68 -2.97 11.17
CA GLU A 136 -11.40 -2.34 10.06
C GLU A 136 -10.37 -1.83 9.06
N PHE A 137 -10.27 -2.47 7.89
CA PHE A 137 -9.52 -1.99 6.74
C PHE A 137 -10.54 -1.47 5.72
N ILE A 138 -10.58 -0.16 5.55
CA ILE A 138 -11.49 0.50 4.60
C ILE A 138 -10.69 0.92 3.38
N LEU A 139 -11.17 0.60 2.19
CA LEU A 139 -10.60 1.00 0.91
C LEU A 139 -11.71 1.53 0.01
N ASP A 140 -11.67 2.82 -0.31
CA ASP A 140 -12.68 3.53 -1.12
C ASP A 140 -14.13 3.18 -0.66
N ASP A 141 -14.38 3.35 0.65
CA ASP A 141 -15.63 3.07 1.36
C ASP A 141 -16.02 1.59 1.48
N GLU A 142 -15.24 0.66 0.92
CA GLU A 142 -15.47 -0.78 1.08
C GLU A 142 -14.63 -1.36 2.23
N GLN A 143 -15.26 -2.09 3.14
CA GLN A 143 -14.55 -2.77 4.23
C GLN A 143 -14.01 -4.12 3.76
N LEU A 144 -12.69 -4.30 3.81
CA LEU A 144 -12.04 -5.57 3.46
C LEU A 144 -11.84 -6.42 4.73
N LYS A 145 -12.33 -7.65 4.69
CA LYS A 145 -12.12 -8.66 5.73
C LYS A 145 -11.07 -9.65 5.28
N MET A 146 -9.83 -9.40 5.66
CA MET A 146 -8.68 -10.21 5.31
C MET A 146 -8.41 -11.23 6.43
N LEU A 147 -8.46 -12.53 6.14
CA LEU A 147 -8.19 -13.59 7.11
C LEU A 147 -6.71 -13.99 7.10
N PRO A 148 -6.18 -14.58 8.19
CA PRO A 148 -4.81 -15.05 8.24
C PRO A 148 -4.46 -15.99 7.10
N GLY A 149 -3.29 -15.84 6.49
CA GLY A 149 -2.79 -16.63 5.37
C GLY A 149 -3.35 -16.28 4.00
N GLU A 150 -4.43 -15.50 3.90
CA GLU A 150 -4.95 -14.99 2.62
C GLU A 150 -3.99 -13.99 1.99
N CYS A 151 -4.04 -13.88 0.66
CA CYS A 151 -3.29 -12.87 -0.09
C CYS A 151 -4.24 -11.92 -0.79
N TRP A 152 -4.07 -10.63 -0.54
CA TRP A 152 -4.92 -9.58 -1.08
C TRP A 152 -4.11 -8.51 -1.81
N TYR A 153 -4.45 -8.25 -3.06
CA TYR A 153 -4.08 -7.01 -3.74
C TYR A 153 -4.98 -5.88 -3.26
N THR A 154 -4.38 -4.72 -2.98
CA THR A 154 -5.11 -3.48 -2.68
C THR A 154 -4.52 -2.32 -3.47
N ASN A 155 -5.39 -1.59 -4.18
CA ASN A 155 -4.99 -0.38 -4.89
C ASN A 155 -4.97 0.81 -3.91
N VAL A 156 -3.83 1.03 -3.32
CA VAL A 156 -3.63 2.07 -2.29
C VAL A 156 -3.54 3.49 -2.87
N ASN A 157 -3.69 3.67 -4.20
CA ASN A 157 -3.97 4.98 -4.81
C ASN A 157 -5.35 5.52 -4.41
N TYR A 158 -6.24 4.64 -3.96
CA TYR A 158 -7.54 5.00 -3.40
C TYR A 158 -7.44 5.32 -1.91
N ILE A 159 -8.37 6.13 -1.42
CA ILE A 159 -8.40 6.46 0.02
C ILE A 159 -8.56 5.18 0.81
N HIS A 160 -7.65 4.96 1.76
CA HIS A 160 -7.73 3.82 2.66
C HIS A 160 -7.36 4.21 4.09
N SER A 161 -7.90 3.46 5.03
CA SER A 161 -7.65 3.62 6.46
C SER A 161 -7.68 2.26 7.15
N VAL A 162 -7.03 2.17 8.31
CA VAL A 162 -7.04 0.94 9.10
C VAL A 162 -7.20 1.29 10.57
N THR A 163 -8.14 0.63 11.26
CA THR A 163 -8.32 0.77 12.70
C THR A 163 -8.25 -0.60 13.36
N ASN A 164 -7.51 -0.73 14.43
CA ASN A 164 -7.47 -1.96 15.23
C ASN A 164 -8.23 -1.77 16.54
N LYS A 165 -9.50 -2.12 16.56
CA LYS A 165 -10.38 -2.10 17.75
C LYS A 165 -10.39 -3.41 18.53
N GLY A 166 -9.47 -4.32 18.20
CA GLY A 166 -9.34 -5.64 18.81
C GLY A 166 -8.59 -5.62 20.14
N ASN A 167 -8.16 -6.80 20.55
CA ASN A 167 -7.42 -7.05 21.79
C ASN A 167 -6.02 -7.63 21.56
N GLU A 168 -5.59 -7.69 20.30
CA GLU A 168 -4.26 -8.12 19.88
C GLU A 168 -3.77 -7.24 18.73
N ASP A 169 -2.45 -7.17 18.55
CA ASP A 169 -1.84 -6.40 17.47
C ASP A 169 -2.20 -6.99 16.11
N ARG A 170 -2.40 -6.13 15.13
CA ARG A 170 -2.56 -6.55 13.74
C ARG A 170 -1.19 -6.61 13.07
N ILE A 171 -0.80 -7.79 12.54
CA ILE A 171 0.45 -8.02 11.84
C ILE A 171 0.16 -8.49 10.42
N HIS A 172 0.64 -7.75 9.43
CA HIS A 172 0.60 -8.15 8.02
C HIS A 172 2.01 -8.20 7.43
N LEU A 173 2.29 -9.24 6.66
CA LEU A 173 3.35 -9.20 5.66
C LEU A 173 2.83 -8.39 4.47
N VAL A 174 3.52 -7.30 4.15
CA VAL A 174 3.18 -6.41 3.04
C VAL A 174 4.30 -6.44 2.03
N ILE A 175 3.96 -6.74 0.78
CA ILE A 175 4.88 -6.86 -0.34
C ILE A 175 4.49 -5.83 -1.39
N ASP A 176 5.44 -4.98 -1.78
CA ASP A 176 5.32 -4.10 -2.93
C ASP A 176 6.12 -4.71 -4.08
N ALA A 177 5.51 -4.81 -5.26
CA ALA A 177 6.06 -5.51 -6.41
C ALA A 177 5.79 -4.75 -7.71
N GLU A 178 6.61 -5.05 -8.73
CA GLU A 178 6.46 -4.51 -10.08
C GLU A 178 5.59 -5.46 -10.93
N ARG A 179 4.74 -4.88 -11.74
CA ARG A 179 3.89 -5.58 -12.69
C ARG A 179 4.72 -6.20 -13.81
N ASN A 180 4.42 -7.44 -14.18
CA ASN A 180 5.00 -8.14 -15.31
C ASN A 180 3.99 -9.11 -15.95
N GLU A 181 4.41 -9.90 -16.94
CA GLU A 181 3.53 -10.85 -17.65
C GLU A 181 2.93 -11.93 -16.74
N TRP A 182 3.68 -12.40 -15.73
CA TRP A 182 3.16 -13.36 -14.76
C TRP A 182 2.02 -12.76 -13.95
N SER A 183 2.23 -11.56 -13.42
CA SER A 183 1.18 -10.86 -12.64
C SER A 183 -0.01 -10.47 -13.53
N ASP A 184 0.21 -10.10 -14.81
CA ASP A 184 -0.87 -9.84 -15.77
C ASP A 184 -1.73 -11.10 -15.99
N THR A 185 -1.10 -12.26 -16.16
CA THR A 185 -1.82 -13.53 -16.30
C THR A 185 -2.67 -13.83 -15.07
N LEU A 186 -2.12 -13.64 -13.88
CA LEU A 186 -2.83 -13.87 -12.62
C LEU A 186 -4.00 -12.89 -12.43
N PHE A 187 -3.75 -11.60 -12.53
CA PHE A 187 -4.75 -10.56 -12.25
C PHE A 187 -5.88 -10.56 -13.27
N PHE A 188 -5.56 -10.74 -14.57
CA PHE A 188 -6.57 -10.77 -15.62
C PHE A 188 -7.38 -12.08 -15.67
N SER A 189 -6.91 -13.13 -14.99
CA SER A 189 -7.75 -14.31 -14.75
C SER A 189 -8.83 -14.08 -13.70
N LEU A 190 -8.67 -13.07 -12.83
CA LEU A 190 -9.56 -12.77 -11.71
C LEU A 190 -10.50 -11.58 -11.97
N ALA A 191 -10.07 -10.64 -12.83
CA ALA A 191 -10.86 -9.47 -13.20
C ALA A 191 -10.54 -9.01 -14.63
N PRO A 192 -11.49 -8.36 -15.33
CA PRO A 192 -11.26 -7.88 -16.69
C PRO A 192 -10.07 -6.90 -16.75
N LYS A 193 -9.19 -7.07 -17.75
CA LYS A 193 -8.02 -6.19 -17.96
C LYS A 193 -8.40 -4.70 -17.98
N GLU A 194 -9.52 -4.37 -18.59
CA GLU A 194 -10.04 -3.02 -18.74
C GLU A 194 -10.50 -2.41 -17.42
N SER A 195 -10.66 -3.21 -16.36
CA SER A 195 -11.00 -2.71 -15.03
C SER A 195 -9.80 -2.18 -14.24
N PHE A 196 -8.57 -2.44 -14.70
CA PHE A 196 -7.34 -1.89 -14.12
C PHE A 196 -6.98 -0.57 -14.81
N GLN A 197 -7.79 0.47 -14.56
CA GLN A 197 -7.61 1.80 -15.12
C GLN A 197 -7.24 2.77 -14.00
N PRO A 198 -6.43 3.79 -14.30
CA PRO A 198 -6.22 4.88 -13.36
C PRO A 198 -7.56 5.42 -12.88
N LYS A 199 -7.63 5.79 -11.59
CA LYS A 199 -8.79 6.53 -11.08
C LYS A 199 -9.00 7.71 -12.03
N GLN A 200 -10.15 7.74 -12.69
CA GLN A 200 -10.53 8.96 -13.39
C GLN A 200 -10.48 10.06 -12.33
N GLU A 201 -9.49 10.95 -12.43
CA GLU A 201 -9.51 12.16 -11.62
C GLU A 201 -10.89 12.75 -11.84
N GLU A 202 -11.69 12.87 -10.77
CA GLU A 202 -12.82 13.77 -10.81
C GLU A 202 -12.22 15.08 -11.29
N ILE A 203 -12.58 15.48 -12.50
CA ILE A 203 -12.13 16.76 -13.03
C ILE A 203 -12.77 17.75 -12.08
N ASP A 204 -11.99 18.26 -11.14
CA ASP A 204 -12.46 19.30 -10.24
C ASP A 204 -13.17 20.35 -11.09
N SER A 205 -14.39 20.74 -10.71
CA SER A 205 -15.08 21.78 -11.46
C SER A 205 -14.20 23.03 -11.50
N PRO A 206 -14.29 23.87 -12.52
CA PRO A 206 -13.55 25.14 -12.55
C PRO A 206 -13.72 25.92 -11.24
N GLU A 207 -14.89 25.87 -10.61
CA GLU A 207 -15.19 26.49 -9.32
C GLU A 207 -14.37 25.88 -8.19
N THR A 208 -14.27 24.53 -8.13
CA THR A 208 -13.44 23.82 -7.14
C THR A 208 -11.97 24.16 -7.30
N ILE A 209 -11.47 24.19 -8.55
CA ILE A 209 -10.07 24.59 -8.83
C ILE A 209 -9.81 26.03 -8.39
N HIS A 210 -10.76 26.95 -8.61
CA HIS A 210 -10.63 28.32 -8.13
C HIS A 210 -10.56 28.41 -6.60
N LEU A 211 -11.37 27.63 -5.87
CA LEU A 211 -11.31 27.57 -4.41
C LEU A 211 -9.95 27.06 -3.92
N ILE A 212 -9.44 25.97 -4.51
CA ILE A 212 -8.12 25.41 -4.18
C ILE A 212 -7.01 26.44 -4.45
N LEU A 213 -7.03 27.10 -5.62
CA LEU A 213 -6.07 28.14 -5.98
C LEU A 213 -6.08 29.30 -4.99
N ASN A 214 -7.25 29.75 -4.57
CA ASN A 214 -7.38 30.84 -3.60
C ASN A 214 -6.77 30.47 -2.25
N GLU A 215 -6.97 29.24 -1.78
CA GLU A 215 -6.41 28.76 -0.53
C GLU A 215 -4.87 28.58 -0.61
N LEU A 216 -4.37 27.99 -1.70
CA LEU A 216 -2.93 27.83 -1.93
C LEU A 216 -2.20 29.16 -2.03
N LYS A 217 -2.80 30.17 -2.67
CA LYS A 217 -2.22 31.53 -2.78
C LYS A 217 -2.17 32.27 -1.43
N ARG A 218 -3.02 31.89 -0.48
CA ARG A 218 -3.00 32.43 0.90
C ARG A 218 -1.88 31.84 1.74
N SER A 219 -1.47 30.60 1.48
CA SER A 219 -0.51 29.87 2.32
C SER A 219 0.93 30.41 2.26
N ASN A 220 1.30 31.17 1.25
CA ASN A 220 2.61 31.80 1.02
C ASN A 220 3.83 30.86 1.11
N GLU A 221 3.65 29.54 1.11
CA GLU A 221 4.71 28.56 1.22
C GLU A 221 5.37 28.25 -0.14
N PRO A 222 6.70 28.07 -0.19
CA PRO A 222 7.39 27.71 -1.45
C PRO A 222 6.87 26.45 -2.12
N ALA A 223 6.44 25.45 -1.33
CA ALA A 223 5.84 24.22 -1.83
C ALA A 223 4.51 24.45 -2.58
N SER A 224 3.75 25.48 -2.19
CA SER A 224 2.48 25.82 -2.83
C SER A 224 2.64 26.31 -4.26
N LYS A 225 3.80 26.88 -4.64
CA LYS A 225 4.04 27.43 -5.99
C LYS A 225 3.95 26.37 -7.09
N LYS A 226 4.48 25.17 -6.85
CA LYS A 226 4.40 24.07 -7.83
C LYS A 226 2.96 23.63 -8.03
N LEU A 227 2.22 23.47 -6.95
CA LEU A 227 0.83 23.03 -6.99
C LEU A 227 -0.09 24.11 -7.61
N ILE A 228 0.18 25.39 -7.35
CA ILE A 228 -0.51 26.52 -8.00
C ILE A 228 -0.35 26.42 -9.52
N ASN A 229 0.88 26.25 -10.02
CA ASN A 229 1.12 26.13 -11.47
C ASN A 229 0.40 24.93 -12.09
N GLU A 230 0.38 23.78 -11.40
CA GLU A 230 -0.33 22.59 -11.85
C GLU A 230 -1.85 22.83 -11.93
N MET A 231 -2.43 23.48 -10.93
CA MET A 231 -3.86 23.81 -10.89
C MET A 231 -4.25 24.86 -11.93
N GLU A 232 -3.40 25.88 -12.18
CA GLU A 232 -3.64 26.87 -13.23
C GLU A 232 -3.58 26.24 -14.63
N GLN A 233 -2.68 25.27 -14.86
CA GLN A 233 -2.65 24.51 -16.11
C GLN A 233 -3.88 23.59 -16.27
N LYS A 234 -4.35 22.96 -15.19
CA LYS A 234 -5.61 22.21 -15.20
C LYS A 234 -6.80 23.10 -15.59
N LEU A 235 -6.90 24.26 -14.96
CA LEU A 235 -7.97 25.20 -15.21
C LEU A 235 -7.98 25.70 -16.67
N SER A 236 -6.82 26.04 -17.22
CA SER A 236 -6.71 26.49 -18.61
C SER A 236 -7.16 25.43 -19.62
N LYS A 237 -6.87 24.16 -19.37
CA LYS A 237 -7.31 23.04 -20.22
C LYS A 237 -8.83 22.81 -20.17
N LEU A 238 -9.48 23.12 -19.05
CA LEU A 238 -10.93 22.97 -18.89
C LEU A 238 -11.71 24.13 -19.53
N THR A 239 -11.12 25.32 -19.53
CA THR A 239 -11.77 26.54 -20.10
C THR A 239 -11.49 26.76 -21.59
N SER A 240 -10.57 25.95 -22.17
CA SER A 240 -10.20 26.03 -23.62
C SER A 240 -11.01 25.07 -24.49
N LYS A 241 -12.07 24.44 -23.98
CA LYS A 241 -13.05 23.62 -24.70
C LYS A 241 -14.38 24.34 -24.79
#